data_a3f001399cf4d15800d17ff4fc411f8d
#
_entry.id   a3f001399cf4d15800d17ff4fc411f8d
#
_cell.length_a   1.000
_cell.length_b   1.000
_cell.length_c   1.000
_cell.angle_alpha   90.00
_cell.angle_beta   90.00
_cell.angle_gamma   90.00
#
_symmetry.space_group_name_H-M   'P 1'
#
loop_
_entity.id
_entity.type
_entity.pdbx_description
1 polymer ?
#
loop_
_entity_poly.entity_id
_entity_poly.type
_entity_poly.pdbx_seq_one_letter_code
_entity_poly.pdbx_strand_id
1 'polypeptide(L)'
;VISGIHHQKVALFATCGYGMDRAYFQRIEERMKEQAGADNDVLAAFVCQGKMPVSVRHRYEELLKDEKMKDAARAMIANFDHALSHPDETDLKQAEAFALRVAAMIDAV
;
A
#
# COMPACT_ATOMS: atom_id res chain seq x y z
N VAL A 1 2.14 -15.58 0.92
CA VAL A 1 2.19 -15.46 -0.54
C VAL A 1 3.64 -15.34 -1.03
N ILE A 2 4.41 -14.44 -0.41
CA ILE A 2 5.81 -14.24 -0.80
C ILE A 2 6.70 -15.41 -0.37
N SER A 3 6.32 -16.12 0.68
CA SER A 3 7.11 -17.21 1.27
C SER A 3 7.36 -18.40 0.34
N GLY A 4 6.57 -18.54 -0.73
CA GLY A 4 6.75 -19.60 -1.71
C GLY A 4 7.68 -19.26 -2.88
N ILE A 5 8.29 -18.07 -2.87
CA ILE A 5 9.11 -17.57 -3.98
C ILE A 5 10.56 -17.53 -3.54
N HIS A 6 11.45 -18.20 -4.30
CA HIS A 6 12.87 -18.29 -3.96
C HIS A 6 13.73 -18.10 -5.21
N HIS A 7 14.86 -17.42 -5.06
CA HIS A 7 15.87 -17.23 -6.11
C HIS A 7 15.32 -16.59 -7.38
N GLN A 8 14.40 -15.62 -7.20
CA GLN A 8 13.77 -14.94 -8.31
C GLN A 8 14.08 -13.44 -8.28
N LYS A 9 13.99 -12.81 -9.44
CA LYS A 9 13.87 -11.38 -9.55
C LYS A 9 12.41 -11.02 -9.31
N VAL A 10 12.12 -10.16 -8.36
CA VAL A 10 10.75 -9.81 -8.00
C VAL A 10 10.58 -8.30 -7.95
N ALA A 11 9.41 -7.86 -8.34
CA ALA A 11 8.93 -6.51 -8.09
C ALA A 11 7.65 -6.64 -7.26
N LEU A 12 7.49 -5.78 -6.28
CA LEU A 12 6.42 -5.89 -5.30
C LEU A 12 5.50 -4.68 -5.42
N PHE A 13 4.20 -4.90 -5.31
CA PHE A 13 3.26 -3.81 -5.27
C PHE A 13 2.12 -4.13 -4.30
N ALA A 14 1.53 -3.09 -3.71
CA ALA A 14 0.43 -3.23 -2.78
C ALA A 14 -0.40 -1.95 -2.73
N THR A 15 -1.62 -2.09 -2.23
CA THR A 15 -2.42 -0.94 -1.83
C THR A 15 -2.56 -0.94 -0.31
N CYS A 16 -2.77 0.24 0.26
CA CYS A 16 -3.08 0.37 1.68
C CYS A 16 -4.16 1.43 1.88
N GLY A 17 -4.90 1.31 2.97
CA GLY A 17 -6.02 2.22 3.22
C GLY A 17 -5.60 3.63 3.63
N TYR A 18 -4.45 3.79 4.30
CA TYR A 18 -3.96 5.09 4.72
C TYR A 18 -3.13 5.73 3.62
N GLY A 19 -3.49 6.93 3.19
CA GLY A 19 -2.88 7.56 2.04
C GLY A 19 -2.33 8.96 2.26
N MET A 20 -2.22 9.40 3.50
CA MET A 20 -1.92 10.79 3.82
C MET A 20 -0.43 11.07 3.99
N ASP A 21 0.44 10.08 3.93
CA ASP A 21 1.84 10.21 4.30
C ASP A 21 2.72 9.31 3.44
N ARG A 22 3.61 9.93 2.66
CA ARG A 22 4.54 9.19 1.81
C ARG A 22 5.52 8.34 2.62
N ALA A 23 5.92 8.80 3.81
CA ALA A 23 6.79 8.02 4.68
C ALA A 23 6.13 6.71 5.12
N TYR A 24 4.81 6.70 5.25
CA TYR A 24 4.04 5.49 5.54
C TYR A 24 4.14 4.48 4.40
N PHE A 25 4.03 4.92 3.15
CA PHE A 25 4.21 4.06 1.99
C PHE A 25 5.61 3.48 1.93
N GLN A 26 6.61 4.28 2.23
CA GLN A 26 8.00 3.82 2.25
C GLN A 26 8.23 2.72 3.28
N ARG A 27 7.61 2.84 4.46
CA ARG A 27 7.70 1.80 5.49
C ARG A 27 7.07 0.49 5.04
N ILE A 28 5.96 0.56 4.30
CA ILE A 28 5.32 -0.63 3.74
C ILE A 28 6.21 -1.26 2.67
N GLU A 29 6.79 -0.44 1.80
CA GLU A 29 7.72 -0.92 0.76
C GLU A 29 8.90 -1.66 1.39
N GLU A 30 9.49 -1.10 2.45
CA GLU A 30 10.61 -1.73 3.15
C GLU A 30 10.21 -3.06 3.79
N ARG A 31 9.03 -3.14 4.40
CA ARG A 31 8.52 -4.39 4.96
C ARG A 31 8.31 -5.44 3.89
N MET A 32 7.77 -5.06 2.74
CA MET A 32 7.58 -6.00 1.64
C MET A 32 8.92 -6.55 1.15
N LYS A 33 9.93 -5.69 1.05
CA LYS A 33 11.27 -6.11 0.65
C LYS A 33 11.88 -7.08 1.64
N GLU A 34 11.71 -6.84 2.93
CA GLU A 34 12.16 -7.76 3.98
C GLU A 34 11.45 -9.11 3.89
N GLN A 35 10.14 -9.11 3.66
CA GLN A 35 9.35 -10.33 3.55
C GLN A 35 9.65 -11.13 2.29
N ALA A 36 10.07 -10.47 1.23
CA ALA A 36 10.51 -11.15 0.01
C ALA A 36 11.79 -11.95 0.25
N GLY A 37 12.49 -11.59 1.31
CA GLY A 37 13.55 -12.41 1.84
C GLY A 37 14.91 -12.16 1.24
N ALA A 38 15.89 -12.76 1.91
CA ALA A 38 17.30 -12.64 1.54
C ALA A 38 17.65 -13.46 0.31
N ASP A 39 16.77 -14.36 -0.11
CA ASP A 39 17.02 -15.27 -1.23
C ASP A 39 16.37 -14.85 -2.56
N ASN A 40 15.74 -13.66 -2.59
CA ASN A 40 15.19 -13.08 -3.82
C ASN A 40 15.89 -11.77 -4.15
N ASP A 41 15.98 -11.47 -5.42
CA ASP A 41 16.49 -10.19 -5.89
C ASP A 41 15.30 -9.23 -6.05
N VAL A 42 15.08 -8.37 -5.08
CA VAL A 42 13.97 -7.41 -5.10
C VAL A 42 14.39 -6.17 -5.89
N LEU A 43 13.82 -6.03 -7.07
CA LEU A 43 14.16 -4.95 -7.99
C LEU A 43 13.57 -3.61 -7.56
N ALA A 44 12.31 -3.61 -7.12
CA ALA A 44 11.62 -2.39 -6.73
C ALA A 44 10.32 -2.73 -6.00
N ALA A 45 9.75 -1.74 -5.32
CA ALA A 45 8.45 -1.85 -4.67
C ALA A 45 7.63 -0.58 -4.91
N PHE A 46 6.31 -0.74 -4.97
CA PHE A 46 5.38 0.35 -5.19
C PHE A 46 4.16 0.18 -4.28
N VAL A 47 3.74 1.26 -3.64
CA VAL A 47 2.54 1.27 -2.78
C VAL A 47 1.71 2.50 -3.14
N CYS A 48 0.40 2.32 -3.24
CA CYS A 48 -0.54 3.43 -3.35
C CYS A 48 -1.74 3.21 -2.43
N GLN A 49 -2.55 4.23 -2.28
CA GLN A 49 -3.77 4.12 -1.48
C GLN A 49 -4.81 3.29 -2.22
N GLY A 50 -5.58 2.51 -1.48
CA GLY A 50 -6.68 1.71 -2.01
C GLY A 50 -7.90 1.76 -1.11
N LYS A 51 -9.04 1.43 -1.68
CA LYS A 51 -10.31 1.40 -1.00
C LYS A 51 -10.35 0.29 0.05
N MET A 52 -10.91 0.60 1.22
CA MET A 52 -11.10 -0.37 2.29
C MET A 52 -12.53 -0.93 2.29
N PRO A 53 -12.74 -2.15 2.84
CA PRO A 53 -14.08 -2.72 2.98
C PRO A 53 -14.96 -1.86 3.90
N VAL A 54 -16.26 -1.86 3.65
CA VAL A 54 -17.22 -1.06 4.44
C VAL A 54 -17.27 -1.50 5.91
N SER A 55 -16.90 -2.74 6.22
CA SER A 55 -16.81 -3.23 7.59
C SER A 55 -15.80 -2.43 8.42
N VAL A 56 -14.76 -1.92 7.79
CA VAL A 56 -13.77 -1.07 8.47
C VAL A 56 -14.42 0.26 8.88
N ARG A 57 -15.25 0.85 8.01
CA ARG A 57 -15.96 2.09 8.34
C ARG A 57 -16.92 1.89 9.51
N HIS A 58 -17.65 0.78 9.54
CA HIS A 58 -18.55 0.47 10.65
C HIS A 58 -17.80 0.37 11.98
N ARG A 59 -16.60 -0.20 11.96
CA ARG A 59 -15.75 -0.28 13.15
C ARG A 59 -15.32 1.11 13.63
N TYR A 60 -14.96 2.00 12.71
CA TYR A 60 -14.61 3.38 13.04
C TYR A 60 -15.81 4.15 13.59
N GLU A 61 -17.00 3.93 13.03
CA GLU A 61 -18.23 4.55 13.53
C GLU A 61 -18.55 4.13 14.96
N GLU A 62 -18.30 2.88 15.31
CA GLU A 62 -18.44 2.42 16.70
C GLU A 62 -17.46 3.14 17.64
N LEU A 63 -16.25 3.43 17.19
CA LEU A 63 -15.27 4.16 17.99
C LEU A 63 -15.68 5.61 18.26
N LEU A 64 -16.58 6.17 17.48
CA LEU A 64 -17.10 7.52 17.74
C LEU A 64 -17.87 7.61 19.07
N LYS A 65 -18.34 6.49 19.58
CA LYS A 65 -19.08 6.42 20.86
C LYS A 65 -18.16 6.48 22.07
N ASP A 66 -16.86 6.29 21.87
CA ASP A 66 -15.84 6.33 22.92
C ASP A 66 -15.21 7.71 22.94
N GLU A 67 -15.39 8.44 24.06
CA GLU A 67 -14.87 9.81 24.21
C GLU A 67 -13.35 9.89 24.03
N LYS A 68 -12.61 8.83 24.37
CA LYS A 68 -11.15 8.81 24.23
C LYS A 68 -10.71 8.60 22.78
N MET A 69 -11.55 7.93 21.98
CA MET A 69 -11.21 7.55 20.61
C MET A 69 -11.92 8.40 19.56
N LYS A 70 -12.82 9.27 19.99
CA LYS A 70 -13.71 10.03 19.12
C LYS A 70 -12.98 10.82 18.04
N ASP A 71 -11.95 11.58 18.43
CA ASP A 71 -11.21 12.42 17.48
C ASP A 71 -10.39 11.57 16.51
N ALA A 72 -9.76 10.50 17.01
CA ALA A 72 -9.03 9.55 16.17
C ALA A 72 -9.98 8.87 15.19
N ALA A 73 -11.18 8.48 15.64
CA ALA A 73 -12.18 7.85 14.79
C ALA A 73 -12.64 8.77 13.65
N ARG A 74 -12.83 10.06 13.94
CA ARG A 74 -13.17 11.05 12.91
C ARG A 74 -12.10 11.14 11.84
N ALA A 75 -10.83 11.17 12.24
CA ALA A 75 -9.73 11.20 11.30
C ALA A 75 -9.66 9.92 10.46
N MET A 76 -9.89 8.76 11.07
CA MET A 76 -9.93 7.48 10.38
C MET A 76 -11.06 7.42 9.35
N ILE A 77 -12.24 7.94 9.70
CA ILE A 77 -13.39 8.00 8.77
C ILE A 77 -13.09 8.93 7.60
N ALA A 78 -12.49 10.08 7.85
CA ALA A 78 -12.10 11.00 6.78
C ALA A 78 -11.11 10.33 5.82
N ASN A 79 -10.13 9.60 6.34
CA ASN A 79 -9.21 8.83 5.52
C ASN A 79 -9.93 7.73 4.74
N PHE A 80 -10.86 7.02 5.37
CA PHE A 80 -11.67 6.00 4.69
C PHE A 80 -12.40 6.59 3.49
N ASP A 81 -13.06 7.73 3.68
CA ASP A 81 -13.81 8.39 2.61
C ASP A 81 -12.88 8.85 1.49
N HIS A 82 -11.70 9.36 1.83
CA HIS A 82 -10.69 9.73 0.84
C HIS A 82 -10.21 8.51 0.05
N ALA A 83 -10.05 7.37 0.72
CA ALA A 83 -9.60 6.13 0.09
C ALA A 83 -10.61 5.54 -0.90
N LEU A 84 -11.89 5.91 -0.81
CA LEU A 84 -12.94 5.34 -1.68
C LEU A 84 -12.67 5.55 -3.17
N SER A 85 -12.00 6.63 -3.53
CA SER A 85 -11.67 6.95 -4.93
C SER A 85 -10.29 6.42 -5.35
N HIS A 86 -9.62 5.66 -4.50
CA HIS A 86 -8.30 5.12 -4.80
C HIS A 86 -8.33 3.60 -5.00
N PRO A 87 -7.50 3.03 -5.85
CA PRO A 87 -6.55 3.76 -6.72
C PRO A 87 -7.28 4.65 -7.73
N ASP A 88 -6.79 5.86 -7.92
CA ASP A 88 -7.32 6.77 -8.92
C ASP A 88 -6.48 6.75 -10.20
N GLU A 89 -6.79 7.63 -11.15
CA GLU A 89 -6.08 7.68 -12.43
C GLU A 89 -4.59 8.01 -12.23
N THR A 90 -4.27 8.89 -11.29
CA THR A 90 -2.88 9.22 -10.97
C THR A 90 -2.14 8.02 -10.42
N ASP A 91 -2.77 7.27 -9.53
CA ASP A 91 -2.19 6.03 -8.98
C ASP A 91 -1.91 5.02 -10.09
N LEU A 92 -2.84 4.87 -11.03
CA LEU A 92 -2.68 3.94 -12.15
C LEU A 92 -1.55 4.36 -13.09
N LYS A 93 -1.39 5.65 -13.34
CA LYS A 93 -0.27 6.17 -14.13
C LYS A 93 1.06 5.93 -13.44
N GLN A 94 1.11 6.09 -12.12
CA GLN A 94 2.31 5.82 -11.33
C GLN A 94 2.64 4.33 -11.35
N ALA A 95 1.63 3.46 -11.28
CA ALA A 95 1.81 2.01 -11.36
C ALA A 95 2.36 1.62 -12.74
N GLU A 96 1.86 2.23 -13.81
CA GLU A 96 2.37 2.00 -15.16
C GLU A 96 3.84 2.43 -15.28
N ALA A 97 4.18 3.61 -14.76
CA ALA A 97 5.56 4.08 -14.74
C ALA A 97 6.46 3.14 -13.95
N PHE A 98 5.97 2.62 -12.83
CA PHE A 98 6.67 1.62 -12.03
C PHE A 98 6.96 0.36 -12.84
N ALA A 99 5.95 -0.16 -13.55
CA ALA A 99 6.11 -1.35 -14.37
C ALA A 99 7.14 -1.15 -15.49
N LEU A 100 7.15 0.03 -16.11
CA LEU A 100 8.12 0.36 -17.14
C LEU A 100 9.54 0.43 -16.58
N ARG A 101 9.72 0.99 -15.39
CA ARG A 101 11.03 1.01 -14.72
C ARG A 101 11.53 -0.40 -14.41
N VAL A 102 10.64 -1.27 -13.94
CA VAL A 102 10.97 -2.66 -13.66
C VAL A 102 11.39 -3.39 -14.94
N ALA A 103 10.64 -3.20 -16.02
CA ALA A 103 10.98 -3.79 -17.31
C ALA A 103 12.36 -3.35 -17.77
N ALA A 104 12.69 -2.07 -17.62
CA ALA A 104 14.02 -1.54 -17.97
C ALA A 104 15.14 -2.16 -17.12
N MET A 105 14.88 -2.40 -15.84
CA MET A 105 15.85 -3.06 -14.94
C MET A 105 16.13 -4.50 -15.40
N ILE A 106 15.11 -5.22 -15.84
CA ILE A 106 15.25 -6.58 -16.32
C ILE A 106 16.05 -6.61 -17.63
N ASP A 107 15.73 -5.70 -18.55
CA ASP A 107 16.37 -5.64 -19.87
C ASP A 107 17.84 -5.17 -19.79
N ALA A 108 18.21 -4.48 -18.72
CA ALA A 108 19.58 -3.98 -18.52
C ALA A 108 20.57 -5.05 -18.05
N VAL A 109 20.09 -6.25 -17.74
CA VAL A 109 20.93 -7.34 -17.18
C VAL A 109 21.50 -8.24 -18.28
#